data_93e17d5e00522c543472376b37f7032a
#
_entry.id   93e17d5e00522c543472376b37f7032a
#
_cell.length_a   1.000
_cell.length_b   1.000
_cell.length_c   1.000
_cell.angle_alpha   90.00
_cell.angle_beta   90.00
_cell.angle_gamma   90.00
#
_symmetry.space_group_name_H-M   'P 1'
#
loop_
_entity.id
_entity.type
_entity.pdbx_description
1 polymer ?
#
loop_
_entity_poly.entity_id
_entity_poly.type
_entity_poly.pdbx_seq_one_letter_code
_entity_poly.pdbx_strand_id
1 'polypeptide(L)'
;PSIRISFMILPPELLNAYKKKAGFYNQTASKAEQIALCQFIRDGHLAAQTRRLKRLYSSKLKQLRSSVRQVFGTGCQIQVGAAGTSLALTLPYEKSGDELKKQASEKSLHLQILKESEKDVTVLMSCSSIPVQDFVPACELLKSVVLN
;
A
#
# COMPACT_ATOMS: atom_id res chain seq x y z
N PRO A 1 -13.82 5.44 0.99
CA PRO A 1 -13.48 6.36 2.08
C PRO A 1 -14.07 7.74 1.82
N SER A 2 -15.27 7.96 2.35
CA SER A 2 -16.00 9.21 2.22
C SER A 2 -15.57 10.24 3.25
N ILE A 3 -15.20 9.81 4.47
CA ILE A 3 -14.73 10.70 5.54
C ILE A 3 -13.24 10.99 5.33
N ARG A 4 -12.92 12.29 5.21
CA ARG A 4 -11.57 12.81 5.00
C ARG A 4 -11.18 13.74 6.14
N ILE A 5 -10.98 13.19 7.33
CA ILE A 5 -10.60 13.93 8.53
C ILE A 5 -9.19 13.51 8.96
N SER A 6 -8.37 14.47 9.27
CA SER A 6 -7.07 14.29 9.93
C SER A 6 -7.00 15.21 11.15
N PHE A 7 -6.10 14.90 12.06
CA PHE A 7 -5.82 15.75 13.21
C PHE A 7 -4.31 15.94 13.38
N MET A 8 -3.96 17.01 14.05
CA MET A 8 -2.57 17.38 14.30
C MET A 8 -2.45 17.79 15.79
N ILE A 9 -1.45 17.24 16.47
CA ILE A 9 -1.09 17.64 17.84
C ILE A 9 0.16 18.51 17.73
N LEU A 10 0.06 19.74 18.18
CA LEU A 10 1.16 20.70 18.13
C LEU A 10 1.78 20.91 19.52
N PRO A 11 3.12 20.99 19.63
CA PRO A 11 3.79 21.50 20.82
C PRO A 11 3.30 22.92 21.16
N PRO A 12 3.36 23.34 22.43
CA PRO A 12 2.85 24.65 22.86
C PRO A 12 3.39 25.85 22.07
N GLU A 13 4.67 25.83 21.72
CA GLU A 13 5.32 26.91 20.96
C GLU A 13 4.71 27.01 19.54
N LEU A 14 4.55 25.87 18.87
CA LEU A 14 3.95 25.82 17.52
C LEU A 14 2.44 26.10 17.57
N LEU A 15 1.76 25.68 18.63
CA LEU A 15 0.33 26.00 18.83
C LEU A 15 0.08 27.50 18.90
N ASN A 16 0.93 28.25 19.60
CA ASN A 16 0.83 29.72 19.71
C ASN A 16 1.07 30.39 18.35
N ALA A 17 2.06 29.94 17.60
CA ALA A 17 2.32 30.42 16.25
C ALA A 17 1.16 30.10 15.29
N TYR A 18 0.62 28.89 15.37
CA TYR A 18 -0.54 28.45 14.59
C TYR A 18 -1.77 29.31 14.88
N LYS A 19 -2.12 29.53 16.14
CA LYS A 19 -3.28 30.38 16.54
C LYS A 19 -3.17 31.80 15.99
N LYS A 20 -1.97 32.37 15.98
CA LYS A 20 -1.74 33.73 15.44
C LYS A 20 -1.91 33.80 13.93
N LYS A 21 -1.49 32.78 13.19
CA LYS A 21 -1.48 32.77 11.72
C LYS A 21 -2.73 32.15 11.11
N ALA A 22 -3.30 31.12 11.74
CA ALA A 22 -4.40 30.34 11.22
C ALA A 22 -5.77 30.68 11.81
N GLY A 23 -5.87 31.69 12.68
CA GLY A 23 -7.12 32.11 13.31
C GLY A 23 -8.20 32.62 12.34
N PHE A 24 -7.80 32.93 11.10
CA PHE A 24 -8.70 33.37 10.02
C PHE A 24 -9.18 32.21 9.13
N TYR A 25 -8.65 31.01 9.29
CA TYR A 25 -9.06 29.87 8.47
C TYR A 25 -10.24 29.15 9.14
N ASN A 26 -11.33 29.02 8.39
CA ASN A 26 -12.45 28.20 8.80
C ASN A 26 -12.04 26.72 8.85
N GLN A 27 -12.53 26.02 9.85
CA GLN A 27 -12.32 24.58 9.97
C GLN A 27 -12.99 23.87 8.77
N THR A 28 -12.19 23.13 8.01
CA THR A 28 -12.66 22.44 6.79
C THR A 28 -13.37 21.12 7.10
N ALA A 29 -13.12 20.52 8.28
CA ALA A 29 -13.77 19.29 8.69
C ALA A 29 -15.19 19.58 9.23
N SER A 30 -16.20 18.88 8.68
CA SER A 30 -17.60 19.01 9.10
C SER A 30 -17.77 18.67 10.58
N LYS A 31 -18.47 19.53 11.35
CA LYS A 31 -18.81 19.26 12.76
C LYS A 31 -19.62 17.98 12.94
N ALA A 32 -20.56 17.71 12.03
CA ALA A 32 -21.38 16.50 12.08
C ALA A 32 -20.52 15.24 11.92
N GLU A 33 -19.59 15.25 10.97
CA GLU A 33 -18.65 14.13 10.78
C GLU A 33 -17.72 13.96 11.99
N GLN A 34 -17.27 15.05 12.61
CA GLN A 34 -16.44 14.97 13.82
C GLN A 34 -17.21 14.35 14.99
N ILE A 35 -18.48 14.73 15.20
CA ILE A 35 -19.34 14.16 16.24
C ILE A 35 -19.57 12.68 15.98
N ALA A 36 -19.95 12.29 14.77
CA ALA A 36 -20.17 10.91 14.37
C ALA A 36 -18.91 10.06 14.57
N LEU A 37 -17.74 10.57 14.15
CA LEU A 37 -16.46 9.90 14.33
C LEU A 37 -16.08 9.74 15.81
N CYS A 38 -16.33 10.78 16.60
CA CYS A 38 -16.09 10.75 18.05
C CYS A 38 -16.92 9.65 18.73
N GLN A 39 -18.20 9.53 18.38
CA GLN A 39 -19.08 8.47 18.88
C GLN A 39 -18.62 7.09 18.42
N PHE A 40 -18.30 6.93 17.13
CA PHE A 40 -17.76 5.70 16.56
C PHE A 40 -16.49 5.21 17.28
N ILE A 41 -15.61 6.14 17.68
CA ILE A 41 -14.41 5.85 18.47
C ILE A 41 -14.76 5.44 19.89
N ARG A 42 -15.64 6.19 20.57
CA ARG A 42 -16.07 5.93 21.95
C ARG A 42 -16.76 4.58 22.12
N ASP A 43 -17.58 4.19 21.15
CA ASP A 43 -18.28 2.91 21.12
C ASP A 43 -17.35 1.74 20.78
N GLY A 44 -16.06 1.98 20.55
CA GLY A 44 -15.06 0.97 20.27
C GLY A 44 -15.08 0.40 18.84
N HIS A 45 -15.93 0.93 17.96
CA HIS A 45 -16.08 0.45 16.58
C HIS A 45 -14.79 0.64 15.75
N LEU A 46 -14.07 1.76 15.95
CA LEU A 46 -12.79 1.98 15.26
C LEU A 46 -11.76 0.91 15.63
N ALA A 47 -11.63 0.59 16.92
CA ALA A 47 -10.69 -0.42 17.39
C ALA A 47 -11.06 -1.82 16.89
N ALA A 48 -12.37 -2.17 16.88
CA ALA A 48 -12.87 -3.43 16.36
C ALA A 48 -12.58 -3.58 14.86
N GLN A 49 -12.87 -2.52 14.06
CA GLN A 49 -12.60 -2.50 12.63
C GLN A 49 -11.11 -2.58 12.32
N THR A 50 -10.28 -1.86 13.06
CA THR A 50 -8.82 -1.92 12.88
C THR A 50 -8.27 -3.33 13.13
N ARG A 51 -8.73 -4.01 14.18
CA ARG A 51 -8.35 -5.42 14.45
C ARG A 51 -8.80 -6.35 13.33
N ARG A 52 -10.02 -6.17 12.82
CA ARG A 52 -10.57 -6.96 11.71
C ARG A 52 -9.72 -6.77 10.44
N LEU A 53 -9.42 -5.53 10.07
CA LEU A 53 -8.60 -5.20 8.90
C LEU A 53 -7.18 -5.74 9.03
N LYS A 54 -6.56 -5.60 10.21
CA LYS A 54 -5.24 -6.20 10.47
C LYS A 54 -5.22 -7.71 10.22
N ARG A 55 -6.20 -8.45 10.72
CA ARG A 55 -6.30 -9.90 10.50
C ARG A 55 -6.47 -10.23 9.02
N LEU A 56 -7.39 -9.53 8.34
CA LEU A 56 -7.66 -9.72 6.91
C LEU A 56 -6.40 -9.50 6.07
N TYR A 57 -5.75 -8.35 6.23
CA TYR A 57 -4.57 -8.03 5.42
C TYR A 57 -3.34 -8.85 5.77
N SER A 58 -3.15 -9.23 7.04
CA SER A 58 -2.10 -10.18 7.42
C SER A 58 -2.29 -11.54 6.76
N SER A 59 -3.54 -12.05 6.68
CA SER A 59 -3.84 -13.29 5.97
C SER A 59 -3.59 -13.17 4.47
N LYS A 60 -4.10 -12.10 3.84
CA LYS A 60 -3.88 -11.83 2.41
C LYS A 60 -2.39 -11.71 2.07
N LEU A 61 -1.62 -11.00 2.90
CA LEU A 61 -0.19 -10.83 2.68
C LEU A 61 0.59 -12.15 2.77
N LYS A 62 0.21 -13.02 3.72
CA LYS A 62 0.80 -14.38 3.82
C LYS A 62 0.51 -15.19 2.56
N GLN A 63 -0.71 -15.15 2.05
CA GLN A 63 -1.10 -15.85 0.83
C GLN A 63 -0.35 -15.29 -0.39
N LEU A 64 -0.27 -13.97 -0.54
CA LEU A 64 0.50 -13.34 -1.62
C LEU A 64 1.98 -13.75 -1.55
N ARG A 65 2.58 -13.73 -0.36
CA ARG A 65 3.96 -14.18 -0.18
C ARG A 65 4.15 -15.65 -0.55
N SER A 66 3.19 -16.51 -0.21
CA SER A 66 3.21 -17.93 -0.59
C SER A 66 3.14 -18.09 -2.11
N SER A 67 2.25 -17.34 -2.79
CA SER A 67 2.13 -17.36 -4.25
C SER A 67 3.41 -16.88 -4.95
N VAL A 68 4.03 -15.81 -4.44
CA VAL A 68 5.33 -15.35 -4.94
C VAL A 68 6.40 -16.45 -4.79
N ARG A 69 6.47 -17.10 -3.63
CA ARG A 69 7.41 -18.19 -3.41
C ARG A 69 7.13 -19.41 -4.30
N GLN A 70 5.87 -19.72 -4.53
CA GLN A 70 5.46 -20.80 -5.44
C GLN A 70 5.94 -20.55 -6.88
N VAL A 71 5.81 -19.32 -7.37
CA VAL A 71 6.08 -18.97 -8.77
C VAL A 71 7.57 -18.67 -9.01
N PHE A 72 8.19 -17.90 -8.13
CA PHE A 72 9.57 -17.44 -8.30
C PHE A 72 10.62 -18.28 -7.54
N GLY A 73 10.19 -19.11 -6.57
CA GLY A 73 11.09 -19.90 -5.75
C GLY A 73 12.07 -19.02 -4.96
N THR A 74 13.37 -19.29 -5.14
CA THR A 74 14.49 -18.50 -4.60
C THR A 74 14.95 -17.37 -5.52
N GLY A 75 14.39 -17.27 -6.73
CA GLY A 75 14.78 -16.30 -7.76
C GLY A 75 14.37 -14.86 -7.50
N CYS A 76 13.79 -14.55 -6.32
CA CYS A 76 13.43 -13.19 -5.94
C CYS A 76 13.69 -12.91 -4.46
N GLN A 77 14.03 -11.66 -4.15
CA GLN A 77 14.04 -11.17 -2.77
C GLN A 77 12.68 -10.54 -2.44
N ILE A 78 12.17 -10.81 -1.25
CA ILE A 78 10.85 -10.34 -0.80
C ILE A 78 11.02 -9.50 0.45
N GLN A 79 10.58 -8.25 0.40
CA GLN A 79 10.47 -7.37 1.56
C GLN A 79 9.01 -7.01 1.80
N VAL A 80 8.58 -6.98 3.06
CA VAL A 80 7.24 -6.54 3.43
C VAL A 80 7.23 -5.03 3.54
N GLY A 81 6.27 -4.38 2.86
CA GLY A 81 6.07 -2.94 2.96
C GLY A 81 5.65 -2.51 4.37
N ALA A 82 6.02 -1.29 4.77
CA ALA A 82 5.80 -0.77 6.14
C ALA A 82 4.32 -0.82 6.59
N ALA A 83 3.38 -0.67 5.68
CA ALA A 83 1.95 -0.75 5.97
C ALA A 83 1.41 -2.19 6.12
N GLY A 84 2.22 -3.22 5.84
CA GLY A 84 1.79 -4.62 5.93
C GLY A 84 0.73 -5.04 4.90
N THR A 85 0.57 -4.27 3.81
CA THR A 85 -0.42 -4.52 2.74
C THR A 85 0.22 -4.77 1.38
N SER A 86 1.54 -4.75 1.30
CA SER A 86 2.29 -4.91 0.05
C SER A 86 3.60 -5.65 0.26
N LEU A 87 4.10 -6.23 -0.82
CA LEU A 87 5.42 -6.81 -0.95
C LEU A 87 6.23 -6.00 -1.96
N ALA A 88 7.47 -5.71 -1.64
CA ALA A 88 8.48 -5.27 -2.59
C ALA A 88 9.25 -6.51 -3.05
N LEU A 89 9.21 -6.78 -4.35
CA LEU A 89 9.88 -7.91 -4.99
C LEU A 89 11.07 -7.40 -5.78
N THR A 90 12.27 -7.80 -5.41
CA THR A 90 13.47 -7.55 -6.19
C THR A 90 13.74 -8.76 -7.07
N LEU A 91 13.74 -8.53 -8.38
CA LEU A 91 13.85 -9.53 -9.43
C LEU A 91 15.06 -9.21 -10.31
N PRO A 92 15.83 -10.21 -10.76
CA PRO A 92 16.86 -10.00 -11.75
C PRO A 92 16.22 -9.48 -13.05
N TYR A 93 16.72 -8.35 -13.55
CA TYR A 93 16.26 -7.75 -14.80
C TYR A 93 17.30 -6.78 -15.32
N GLU A 94 17.80 -6.99 -16.53
CA GLU A 94 18.94 -6.25 -17.11
C GLU A 94 18.52 -5.14 -18.07
N LYS A 95 17.22 -5.04 -18.37
CA LYS A 95 16.69 -3.98 -19.23
C LYS A 95 16.12 -2.83 -18.37
N SER A 96 15.70 -1.74 -19.00
CA SER A 96 15.17 -0.59 -18.27
C SER A 96 13.80 -0.86 -17.63
N GLY A 97 13.51 -0.22 -16.51
CA GLY A 97 12.22 -0.31 -15.85
C GLY A 97 11.06 0.22 -16.73
N ASP A 98 11.33 1.16 -17.62
CA ASP A 98 10.31 1.65 -18.55
C ASP A 98 9.98 0.61 -19.63
N GLU A 99 10.95 -0.16 -20.09
CA GLU A 99 10.72 -1.31 -20.97
C GLU A 99 9.89 -2.38 -20.25
N LEU A 100 10.21 -2.68 -19.00
CA LEU A 100 9.42 -3.59 -18.18
C LEU A 100 7.96 -3.14 -18.03
N LYS A 101 7.73 -1.85 -17.75
CA LYS A 101 6.37 -1.29 -17.67
C LYS A 101 5.61 -1.41 -18.99
N LYS A 102 6.28 -1.15 -20.11
CA LYS A 102 5.70 -1.27 -21.45
C LYS A 102 5.26 -2.69 -21.73
N GLN A 103 6.16 -3.67 -21.57
CA GLN A 103 5.87 -5.09 -21.77
C GLN A 103 4.78 -5.60 -20.84
N ALA A 104 4.77 -5.14 -19.59
CA ALA A 104 3.72 -5.46 -18.62
C ALA A 104 2.36 -4.89 -19.05
N SER A 105 2.33 -3.64 -19.54
CA SER A 105 1.10 -2.99 -20.00
C SER A 105 0.49 -3.67 -21.21
N GLU A 106 1.31 -4.21 -22.13
CA GLU A 106 0.86 -5.02 -23.27
C GLU A 106 0.11 -6.29 -22.82
N LYS A 107 0.44 -6.79 -21.61
CA LYS A 107 -0.25 -7.92 -20.97
C LYS A 107 -1.29 -7.47 -19.94
N SER A 108 -1.73 -6.21 -19.97
CA SER A 108 -2.70 -5.63 -19.01
C SER A 108 -2.23 -5.68 -17.55
N LEU A 109 -0.93 -5.71 -17.29
CA LEU A 109 -0.33 -5.69 -15.97
C LEU A 109 0.26 -4.31 -15.69
N HIS A 110 -0.33 -3.58 -14.73
CA HIS A 110 0.18 -2.29 -14.32
C HIS A 110 1.19 -2.44 -13.19
N LEU A 111 2.46 -2.12 -13.46
CA LEU A 111 3.55 -2.23 -12.51
C LEU A 111 3.92 -0.90 -11.87
N GLN A 112 4.14 -0.92 -10.56
CA GLN A 112 4.81 0.16 -9.85
C GLN A 112 6.25 -0.29 -9.54
N ILE A 113 7.22 0.39 -10.16
CA ILE A 113 8.64 0.18 -9.89
C ILE A 113 9.05 1.09 -8.74
N LEU A 114 9.68 0.51 -7.72
CA LEU A 114 10.17 1.22 -6.54
C LEU A 114 11.65 1.61 -6.68
N LYS A 115 12.42 0.72 -7.30
CA LYS A 115 13.87 0.87 -7.48
C LYS A 115 14.30 0.10 -8.72
N GLU A 116 15.32 0.62 -9.38
CA GLU A 116 15.97 0.04 -10.53
C GLU A 116 17.49 0.09 -10.35
N SER A 117 18.19 -0.94 -10.80
CA SER A 117 19.65 -1.01 -10.90
C SER A 117 20.03 -1.70 -12.22
N GLU A 118 21.30 -1.78 -12.53
CA GLU A 118 21.78 -2.41 -13.78
C GLU A 118 21.40 -3.91 -13.92
N LYS A 119 21.15 -4.59 -12.78
CA LYS A 119 20.91 -6.05 -12.77
C LYS A 119 19.58 -6.45 -12.16
N ASP A 120 18.91 -5.53 -11.49
CA ASP A 120 17.71 -5.84 -10.69
C ASP A 120 16.67 -4.74 -10.81
N VAL A 121 15.42 -5.14 -10.77
CA VAL A 121 14.28 -4.24 -10.61
C VAL A 121 13.48 -4.61 -9.37
N THR A 122 13.04 -3.61 -8.62
CA THR A 122 12.16 -3.81 -7.45
C THR A 122 10.76 -3.31 -7.80
N VAL A 123 9.79 -4.22 -7.82
CA VAL A 123 8.38 -3.94 -8.10
C VAL A 123 7.53 -4.08 -6.86
N LEU A 124 6.45 -3.30 -6.78
CA LEU A 124 5.47 -3.36 -5.69
C LEU A 124 4.29 -4.26 -6.07
N MET A 125 4.00 -5.25 -5.24
CA MET A 125 2.75 -6.02 -5.29
C MET A 125 1.89 -5.72 -4.08
N SER A 126 0.64 -5.26 -4.30
CA SER A 126 -0.29 -4.94 -3.22
C SER A 126 -1.35 -6.02 -3.07
N CYS A 127 -1.47 -6.59 -1.86
CA CYS A 127 -2.54 -7.55 -1.55
C CYS A 127 -3.92 -6.89 -1.38
N SER A 128 -4.01 -5.55 -1.37
CA SER A 128 -5.28 -4.83 -1.33
C SER A 128 -5.93 -4.66 -2.70
N SER A 129 -5.12 -4.63 -3.76
CA SER A 129 -5.56 -4.36 -5.14
C SER A 129 -5.83 -5.63 -5.93
N ILE A 130 -5.28 -6.78 -5.52
CA ILE A 130 -5.42 -8.04 -6.23
C ILE A 130 -6.34 -8.97 -5.41
N PRO A 131 -7.38 -9.57 -6.00
CA PRO A 131 -8.14 -10.64 -5.36
C PRO A 131 -7.26 -11.85 -5.03
N VAL A 132 -7.58 -12.59 -3.98
CA VAL A 132 -6.74 -13.71 -3.51
C VAL A 132 -6.57 -14.79 -4.56
N GLN A 133 -7.65 -15.12 -5.29
CA GLN A 133 -7.64 -16.11 -6.36
C GLN A 133 -6.70 -15.74 -7.52
N ASP A 134 -6.40 -14.46 -7.68
CA ASP A 134 -5.58 -13.94 -8.77
C ASP A 134 -4.10 -13.77 -8.39
N PHE A 135 -3.71 -14.12 -7.16
CA PHE A 135 -2.32 -13.96 -6.71
C PHE A 135 -1.33 -14.81 -7.52
N VAL A 136 -1.64 -16.07 -7.75
CA VAL A 136 -0.78 -16.97 -8.55
C VAL A 136 -0.76 -16.52 -10.00
N PRO A 137 -1.91 -16.32 -10.70
CA PRO A 137 -1.93 -15.78 -12.05
C PRO A 137 -1.16 -14.46 -12.22
N ALA A 138 -1.30 -13.52 -11.28
CA ALA A 138 -0.57 -12.27 -11.33
C ALA A 138 0.95 -12.45 -11.20
N CYS A 139 1.38 -13.38 -10.35
CA CYS A 139 2.80 -13.73 -10.21
C CYS A 139 3.34 -14.40 -11.48
N GLU A 140 2.59 -15.31 -12.11
CA GLU A 140 2.95 -15.97 -13.35
C GLU A 140 3.07 -14.97 -14.50
N LEU A 141 2.12 -14.06 -14.59
CA LEU A 141 2.15 -12.97 -15.56
C LEU A 141 3.37 -12.09 -15.39
N LEU A 142 3.66 -11.65 -14.16
CA LEU A 142 4.87 -10.90 -13.86
C LEU A 142 6.14 -11.67 -14.26
N LYS A 143 6.22 -12.94 -13.90
CA LYS A 143 7.34 -13.82 -14.27
C LYS A 143 7.53 -13.90 -15.77
N SER A 144 6.44 -14.03 -16.54
CA SER A 144 6.48 -14.09 -18.01
C SER A 144 6.94 -12.80 -18.68
N VAL A 145 6.86 -11.66 -17.97
CA VAL A 145 7.34 -10.36 -18.46
C VAL A 145 8.83 -10.16 -18.12
N VAL A 146 9.24 -10.63 -16.94
CA VAL A 146 10.62 -10.47 -16.45
C VAL A 146 11.60 -11.44 -17.15
N LEU A 147 11.13 -12.62 -17.58
CA LEU A 147 11.98 -13.65 -18.21
C LEU A 147 12.03 -13.58 -19.74
N ASN A 148 11.31 -12.66 -20.38
CA ASN A 148 11.37 -12.37 -21.82
C ASN A 148 12.25 -11.15 -22.09
#